data_26aa74a4752b61c14f42ca06f8044621
#
_entry.id   26aa74a4752b61c14f42ca06f8044621
#
_cell.length_a   1.000
_cell.length_b   1.000
_cell.length_c   1.000
_cell.angle_alpha   90.00
_cell.angle_beta   90.00
_cell.angle_gamma   90.00
#
_symmetry.space_group_name_H-M   'P 1'
#
loop_
_entity.id
_entity.type
_entity.pdbx_description
1 polymer ?
#
loop_
_entity_poly.entity_id
_entity_poly.type
_entity_poly.pdbx_seq_one_letter_code
_entity_poly.pdbx_strand_id
1 'polypeptide(L)'
;MQAGGRIRFPDNPERFIERAISKFVKDSPANRRKLDRGKYWDQPLVGFASGEDPLFKQYKKIIGRFHFTPQEIFQLTFAKRKISPQLSVISWILPASADIRQSNRKEIRYPSRLWAYARDFGEQFNVKLRNHLADVLKKKGYKAVAPMNSPHWRRLRSPRVGLASTWSERHAAYACGLGTFGLSDGLITPKGKAMRVGSIVTDLVLKPSAKKYPTHQANCLYFFNKTCKACAARCPADAITAKGHDKDKCFDYSYNVVGSAKKAEYGVSITGCGLCQTKVPCEFEIPKLIQKEYKRIFPHRALRDHREG
;
A
#
# COMPACT_ATOMS: atom_id res chain seq x y z
N MET A 1 -36.12 -3.22 13.87
CA MET A 1 -35.36 -2.56 12.79
C MET A 1 -35.23 -3.55 11.64
N GLN A 2 -35.94 -3.31 10.55
CA GLN A 2 -35.92 -4.16 9.36
C GLN A 2 -34.50 -4.24 8.81
N ALA A 3 -34.01 -5.46 8.53
CA ALA A 3 -32.76 -5.69 7.83
C ALA A 3 -32.91 -5.12 6.41
N GLY A 4 -32.42 -3.91 6.20
CA GLY A 4 -32.40 -3.29 4.88
C GLY A 4 -31.69 -4.22 3.90
N GLY A 5 -32.39 -4.64 2.85
CA GLY A 5 -31.88 -5.53 1.82
C GLY A 5 -30.61 -4.93 1.18
N ARG A 6 -29.68 -5.78 0.71
CA ARG A 6 -28.49 -5.35 -0.03
C ARG A 6 -28.90 -4.65 -1.33
N ILE A 7 -28.40 -3.43 -1.53
CA ILE A 7 -28.67 -2.64 -2.74
C ILE A 7 -27.77 -3.16 -3.86
N ARG A 8 -28.38 -3.61 -4.95
CA ARG A 8 -27.65 -4.09 -6.15
C ARG A 8 -26.80 -2.95 -6.75
N PHE A 9 -25.59 -3.26 -7.14
CA PHE A 9 -24.77 -2.32 -7.89
C PHE A 9 -25.34 -2.11 -9.29
N PRO A 10 -25.42 -0.87 -9.80
CA PRO A 10 -25.91 -0.59 -11.16
C PRO A 10 -25.01 -1.15 -12.25
N ASP A 11 -23.72 -1.33 -11.92
CA ASP A 11 -22.67 -1.86 -12.77
C ASP A 11 -21.94 -3.01 -12.06
N ASN A 12 -20.90 -3.50 -12.74
CA ASN A 12 -19.88 -4.36 -12.13
C ASN A 12 -19.35 -3.73 -10.84
N PRO A 13 -19.45 -4.41 -9.69
CA PRO A 13 -19.08 -3.84 -8.38
C PRO A 13 -17.63 -3.45 -8.27
N GLU A 14 -16.71 -4.12 -8.97
CA GLU A 14 -15.29 -3.78 -9.00
C GLU A 14 -15.09 -2.40 -9.65
N ARG A 15 -15.71 -2.14 -10.79
CA ARG A 15 -15.67 -0.83 -11.45
C ARG A 15 -16.27 0.29 -10.59
N PHE A 16 -17.37 -0.01 -9.89
CA PHE A 16 -17.95 0.96 -8.98
C PHE A 16 -16.96 1.35 -7.88
N ILE A 17 -16.30 0.38 -7.27
CA ILE A 17 -15.29 0.61 -6.21
C ILE A 17 -14.09 1.37 -6.75
N GLU A 18 -13.57 0.98 -7.91
CA GLU A 18 -12.47 1.69 -8.57
C GLU A 18 -12.82 3.17 -8.82
N ARG A 19 -14.02 3.44 -9.33
CA ARG A 19 -14.52 4.81 -9.53
C ARG A 19 -14.69 5.56 -8.22
N ALA A 20 -15.23 4.94 -7.19
CA ALA A 20 -15.42 5.57 -5.88
C ALA A 20 -14.08 5.99 -5.25
N ILE A 21 -13.08 5.11 -5.29
CA ILE A 21 -11.72 5.41 -4.81
C ILE A 21 -11.09 6.52 -5.65
N SER A 22 -11.12 6.40 -6.99
CA SER A 22 -10.53 7.37 -7.92
C SER A 22 -11.16 8.76 -7.78
N LYS A 23 -12.50 8.81 -7.65
CA LYS A 23 -13.24 10.05 -7.42
C LYS A 23 -12.83 10.70 -6.09
N PHE A 24 -12.77 9.93 -5.01
CA PHE A 24 -12.35 10.46 -3.71
C PHE A 24 -10.90 11.00 -3.75
N VAL A 25 -9.98 10.30 -4.40
CA VAL A 25 -8.59 10.77 -4.58
C VAL A 25 -8.53 12.05 -5.39
N LYS A 26 -9.34 12.16 -6.47
CA LYS A 26 -9.38 13.32 -7.35
C LYS A 26 -9.96 14.55 -6.66
N ASP A 27 -11.11 14.40 -5.99
CA ASP A 27 -11.98 15.52 -5.59
C ASP A 27 -11.81 15.93 -4.12
N SER A 28 -11.33 15.03 -3.24
CA SER A 28 -11.22 15.33 -1.83
C SER A 28 -10.21 16.45 -1.53
N PRO A 29 -10.62 17.52 -0.84
CA PRO A 29 -9.71 18.59 -0.41
C PRO A 29 -8.63 18.06 0.53
N ALA A 30 -8.84 16.93 1.21
CA ALA A 30 -7.84 16.31 2.06
C ALA A 30 -6.64 15.74 1.29
N ASN A 31 -6.74 15.56 -0.04
CA ASN A 31 -5.61 15.22 -0.91
C ASN A 31 -4.82 16.48 -1.34
N ARG A 32 -5.12 17.66 -0.79
CA ARG A 32 -4.44 18.90 -1.12
C ARG A 32 -3.60 19.36 0.07
N ARG A 33 -2.35 19.71 -0.19
CA ARG A 33 -1.46 20.31 0.80
C ARG A 33 -1.95 21.72 1.16
N LYS A 34 -1.93 22.05 2.44
CA LYS A 34 -2.27 23.39 2.89
C LYS A 34 -1.24 24.44 2.42
N LEU A 35 0.03 24.02 2.29
CA LEU A 35 1.16 24.89 1.98
C LEU A 35 1.06 25.52 0.59
N ASP A 36 0.79 24.71 -0.45
CA ASP A 36 0.91 25.11 -1.85
C ASP A 36 -0.24 24.58 -2.73
N ARG A 37 -1.26 23.99 -2.12
CA ARG A 37 -2.44 23.39 -2.78
C ARG A 37 -2.11 22.20 -3.73
N GLY A 38 -0.86 21.79 -3.80
CA GLY A 38 -0.44 20.60 -4.54
C GLY A 38 -1.05 19.32 -3.95
N LYS A 39 -1.10 18.25 -4.75
CA LYS A 39 -1.63 16.94 -4.32
C LYS A 39 -0.60 16.16 -3.51
N TYR A 40 -1.08 15.36 -2.57
CA TYR A 40 -0.25 14.31 -1.97
C TYR A 40 -0.13 13.12 -2.92
N TRP A 41 -1.26 12.69 -3.49
CA TRP A 41 -1.38 11.44 -4.23
C TRP A 41 -1.97 11.64 -5.60
N ASP A 42 -1.37 10.96 -6.58
CA ASP A 42 -1.87 10.86 -7.95
C ASP A 42 -2.95 9.77 -8.06
N GLN A 43 -3.43 9.51 -9.28
CA GLN A 43 -4.46 8.51 -9.58
C GLN A 43 -4.08 7.13 -9.02
N PRO A 44 -4.99 6.49 -8.25
CA PRO A 44 -4.72 5.25 -7.58
C PRO A 44 -4.67 4.05 -8.53
N LEU A 45 -4.04 2.95 -8.07
CA LEU A 45 -4.31 1.62 -8.59
C LEU A 45 -5.21 0.91 -7.58
N VAL A 46 -6.15 0.10 -8.05
CA VAL A 46 -7.04 -0.68 -7.19
C VAL A 46 -6.96 -2.15 -7.59
N GLY A 47 -7.01 -3.03 -6.61
CA GLY A 47 -7.02 -4.47 -6.83
C GLY A 47 -7.82 -5.19 -5.75
N PHE A 48 -8.17 -6.43 -6.06
CA PHE A 48 -9.09 -7.25 -5.28
C PHE A 48 -8.48 -8.63 -5.04
N ALA A 49 -8.74 -9.22 -3.87
CA ALA A 49 -8.41 -10.60 -3.57
C ALA A 49 -9.58 -11.28 -2.85
N SER A 50 -9.71 -12.60 -3.02
CA SER A 50 -10.56 -13.39 -2.15
C SER A 50 -10.02 -13.34 -0.72
N GLY A 51 -10.88 -13.21 0.28
CA GLY A 51 -10.51 -13.35 1.68
C GLY A 51 -9.95 -14.75 2.02
N GLU A 52 -10.23 -15.74 1.20
CA GLU A 52 -9.76 -17.12 1.33
C GLU A 52 -8.45 -17.39 0.56
N ASP A 53 -7.85 -16.36 -0.07
CA ASP A 53 -6.58 -16.54 -0.77
C ASP A 53 -5.53 -17.17 0.17
N PRO A 54 -4.88 -18.28 -0.24
CA PRO A 54 -3.91 -19.00 0.59
C PRO A 54 -2.77 -18.15 1.13
N LEU A 55 -2.44 -17.04 0.45
CA LEU A 55 -1.43 -16.09 0.90
C LEU A 55 -1.70 -15.56 2.31
N PHE A 56 -2.96 -15.29 2.67
CA PHE A 56 -3.28 -14.76 3.99
C PHE A 56 -2.93 -15.75 5.11
N LYS A 57 -3.10 -17.05 4.88
CA LYS A 57 -2.63 -18.10 5.81
C LYS A 57 -1.10 -18.23 5.81
N GLN A 58 -0.47 -18.08 4.64
CA GLN A 58 1.00 -18.08 4.52
C GLN A 58 1.65 -16.92 5.28
N TYR A 59 1.04 -15.73 5.29
CA TYR A 59 1.56 -14.58 6.04
C TYR A 59 1.67 -14.86 7.53
N LYS A 60 0.79 -15.68 8.12
CA LYS A 60 0.94 -16.10 9.52
C LYS A 60 2.20 -16.94 9.74
N LYS A 61 2.61 -17.74 8.76
CA LYS A 61 3.86 -18.53 8.80
C LYS A 61 5.10 -17.67 8.59
N ILE A 62 5.02 -16.66 7.71
CA ILE A 62 6.15 -15.80 7.34
C ILE A 62 6.34 -14.68 8.37
N ILE A 63 5.27 -13.96 8.72
CA ILE A 63 5.31 -12.78 9.59
C ILE A 63 5.19 -13.19 11.05
N GLY A 64 4.22 -14.04 11.37
CA GLY A 64 3.94 -14.50 12.75
C GLY A 64 2.46 -14.84 12.93
N ARG A 65 2.17 -15.71 13.90
CA ARG A 65 0.79 -16.17 14.18
C ARG A 65 -0.18 -15.02 14.50
N PHE A 66 0.33 -13.89 14.97
CA PHE A 66 -0.44 -12.69 15.30
C PHE A 66 -0.94 -11.91 14.05
N HIS A 67 -0.42 -12.20 12.85
CA HIS A 67 -0.87 -11.54 11.64
C HIS A 67 -2.28 -12.03 11.26
N PHE A 68 -3.24 -11.11 11.19
CA PHE A 68 -4.62 -11.47 10.91
C PHE A 68 -4.83 -11.96 9.48
N THR A 69 -5.67 -12.97 9.33
CA THR A 69 -6.36 -13.24 8.07
C THR A 69 -7.56 -12.29 7.91
N PRO A 70 -8.12 -12.15 6.69
CA PRO A 70 -9.35 -11.37 6.47
C PRO A 70 -10.50 -11.84 7.37
N GLN A 71 -10.66 -13.14 7.57
CA GLN A 71 -11.69 -13.71 8.42
C GLN A 71 -11.50 -13.31 9.88
N GLU A 72 -10.29 -13.40 10.41
CA GLU A 72 -9.99 -13.05 11.80
C GLU A 72 -10.31 -11.59 12.11
N ILE A 73 -9.81 -10.63 11.31
CA ILE A 73 -10.08 -9.21 11.56
C ILE A 73 -11.54 -8.86 11.35
N PHE A 74 -12.21 -9.49 10.39
CA PHE A 74 -13.62 -9.28 10.16
C PHE A 74 -14.46 -9.82 11.32
N GLN A 75 -14.13 -11.01 11.83
CA GLN A 75 -14.79 -11.60 12.99
C GLN A 75 -14.58 -10.78 14.27
N LEU A 76 -13.36 -10.32 14.54
CA LEU A 76 -13.08 -9.43 15.67
C LEU A 76 -13.92 -8.15 15.64
N THR A 77 -14.18 -7.63 14.44
CA THR A 77 -14.95 -6.39 14.27
C THR A 77 -16.46 -6.61 14.36
N PHE A 78 -16.98 -7.76 13.89
CA PHE A 78 -18.40 -8.02 13.73
C PHE A 78 -18.90 -9.26 14.51
N ALA A 79 -18.20 -9.68 15.58
CA ALA A 79 -18.35 -10.95 16.32
C ALA A 79 -19.79 -11.31 16.74
N LYS A 80 -20.68 -10.33 16.94
CA LYS A 80 -22.07 -10.56 17.37
C LYS A 80 -23.06 -10.79 16.21
N ARG A 81 -22.58 -10.92 14.96
CA ARG A 81 -23.46 -11.02 13.78
C ARG A 81 -23.02 -12.17 12.89
N LYS A 82 -23.99 -12.85 12.29
CA LYS A 82 -23.71 -13.88 11.27
C LYS A 82 -22.78 -13.31 10.20
N ILE A 83 -21.63 -13.93 10.04
CA ILE A 83 -20.59 -13.50 9.10
C ILE A 83 -20.76 -14.28 7.80
N SER A 84 -20.66 -13.59 6.67
CA SER A 84 -20.59 -14.24 5.37
C SER A 84 -19.35 -15.14 5.32
N PRO A 85 -19.44 -16.38 4.84
CA PRO A 85 -18.27 -17.24 4.67
C PRO A 85 -17.32 -16.70 3.60
N GLN A 86 -17.82 -15.88 2.67
CA GLN A 86 -17.04 -15.30 1.59
C GLN A 86 -16.76 -13.82 1.87
N LEU A 87 -15.47 -13.49 1.93
CA LEU A 87 -14.98 -12.13 2.10
C LEU A 87 -14.13 -11.74 0.90
N SER A 88 -14.03 -10.44 0.67
CA SER A 88 -13.08 -9.86 -0.27
C SER A 88 -12.17 -8.86 0.42
N VAL A 89 -10.95 -8.77 -0.07
CA VAL A 89 -9.98 -7.71 0.29
C VAL A 89 -9.88 -6.76 -0.89
N ILE A 90 -10.12 -5.48 -0.62
CA ILE A 90 -9.93 -4.38 -1.56
C ILE A 90 -8.65 -3.66 -1.12
N SER A 91 -7.69 -3.49 -2.02
CA SER A 91 -6.48 -2.73 -1.75
C SER A 91 -6.23 -1.69 -2.83
N TRP A 92 -5.58 -0.60 -2.45
CA TRP A 92 -5.21 0.45 -3.38
C TRP A 92 -3.80 0.97 -3.13
N ILE A 93 -3.21 1.47 -4.20
CA ILE A 93 -1.93 2.18 -4.19
C ILE A 93 -2.23 3.66 -4.44
N LEU A 94 -1.66 4.52 -3.62
CA LEU A 94 -1.66 5.97 -3.78
C LEU A 94 -0.23 6.39 -4.18
N PRO A 95 0.06 6.61 -5.47
CA PRO A 95 1.37 7.07 -5.91
C PRO A 95 1.63 8.49 -5.40
N ALA A 96 2.82 8.74 -4.88
CA ALA A 96 3.23 10.10 -4.51
C ALA A 96 3.29 10.99 -5.77
N SER A 97 2.79 12.22 -5.66
CA SER A 97 2.84 13.19 -6.76
C SER A 97 4.29 13.50 -7.21
N ALA A 98 4.44 13.96 -8.43
CA ALA A 98 5.75 14.19 -9.05
C ALA A 98 6.61 15.17 -8.25
N ASP A 99 6.03 16.26 -7.77
CA ASP A 99 6.71 17.29 -6.97
C ASP A 99 7.23 16.75 -5.62
N ILE A 100 6.44 15.90 -4.93
CA ILE A 100 6.88 15.21 -3.71
C ILE A 100 8.08 14.31 -4.01
N ARG A 101 8.02 13.53 -5.09
CA ARG A 101 9.13 12.65 -5.48
C ARG A 101 10.36 13.46 -5.85
N GLN A 102 10.20 14.51 -6.66
CA GLN A 102 11.30 15.38 -7.11
C GLN A 102 11.97 16.10 -5.95
N SER A 103 11.20 16.60 -4.97
CA SER A 103 11.77 17.23 -3.78
C SER A 103 12.62 16.24 -2.98
N ASN A 104 12.14 15.00 -2.80
CA ASN A 104 12.86 13.98 -2.02
C ASN A 104 14.06 13.37 -2.77
N ARG A 105 14.11 13.46 -4.11
CA ARG A 105 15.28 13.05 -4.91
C ARG A 105 16.52 13.87 -4.62
N LYS A 106 16.36 15.13 -4.24
CA LYS A 106 17.46 16.07 -3.95
C LYS A 106 18.12 15.78 -2.60
N GLU A 107 17.38 15.14 -1.72
CA GLU A 107 17.81 14.89 -0.35
C GLU A 107 18.75 13.68 -0.26
N ILE A 108 19.69 13.76 0.69
CA ILE A 108 20.71 12.72 0.92
C ILE A 108 20.57 12.13 2.33
N ARG A 109 20.39 12.97 3.34
CA ARG A 109 20.35 12.57 4.74
C ARG A 109 18.93 12.54 5.31
N TYR A 110 18.18 13.61 5.19
CA TYR A 110 16.83 13.74 5.70
C TYR A 110 15.81 13.73 4.55
N PRO A 111 14.54 13.37 4.80
CA PRO A 111 13.50 13.53 3.78
C PRO A 111 13.24 15.01 3.50
N SER A 112 12.73 15.32 2.33
CA SER A 112 12.19 16.65 2.05
C SER A 112 10.96 16.95 2.92
N ARG A 113 10.67 18.25 3.13
CA ARG A 113 9.45 18.68 3.84
C ARG A 113 8.18 18.13 3.16
N LEU A 114 8.12 18.14 1.82
CA LEU A 114 6.97 17.62 1.09
C LEU A 114 6.80 16.11 1.28
N TRP A 115 7.89 15.34 1.36
CA TRP A 115 7.83 13.92 1.67
C TRP A 115 7.32 13.67 3.10
N ALA A 116 7.78 14.44 4.07
CA ALA A 116 7.29 14.36 5.44
C ALA A 116 5.79 14.72 5.52
N TYR A 117 5.32 15.71 4.76
CA TYR A 117 3.90 16.04 4.64
C TYR A 117 3.08 14.88 4.05
N ALA A 118 3.57 14.25 3.00
CA ALA A 118 2.89 13.06 2.45
C ALA A 118 2.88 11.90 3.45
N ARG A 119 3.95 11.77 4.27
CA ARG A 119 4.00 10.74 5.33
C ARG A 119 3.00 10.99 6.44
N ASP A 120 2.79 12.22 6.84
CA ASP A 120 1.87 12.60 7.92
C ASP A 120 0.46 12.90 7.38
N PHE A 121 0.28 14.03 6.76
CA PHE A 121 -1.04 14.48 6.28
C PHE A 121 -1.59 13.62 5.14
N GLY A 122 -0.70 13.10 4.28
CA GLY A 122 -1.08 12.15 3.24
C GLY A 122 -1.55 10.80 3.83
N GLU A 123 -1.04 10.36 4.99
CA GLU A 123 -1.61 9.20 5.69
C GLU A 123 -2.96 9.54 6.32
N GLN A 124 -3.15 10.74 6.86
CA GLN A 124 -4.47 11.19 7.35
C GLN A 124 -5.51 11.18 6.22
N PHE A 125 -5.12 11.56 4.99
CA PHE A 125 -5.98 11.38 3.81
C PHE A 125 -6.31 9.90 3.59
N ASN A 126 -5.34 8.99 3.68
CA ASN A 126 -5.55 7.56 3.48
C ASN A 126 -6.49 6.95 4.54
N VAL A 127 -6.40 7.43 5.80
CA VAL A 127 -7.38 7.09 6.86
C VAL A 127 -8.78 7.51 6.44
N LYS A 128 -8.96 8.73 5.93
CA LYS A 128 -10.26 9.23 5.43
C LYS A 128 -10.78 8.41 4.25
N LEU A 129 -9.91 8.01 3.33
CA LEU A 129 -10.29 7.16 2.19
C LEU A 129 -10.77 5.78 2.64
N ARG A 130 -10.09 5.15 3.63
CA ARG A 130 -10.53 3.87 4.20
C ARG A 130 -11.94 4.00 4.81
N ASN A 131 -12.18 5.05 5.60
CA ASN A 131 -13.47 5.30 6.22
C ASN A 131 -14.55 5.59 5.15
N HIS A 132 -14.25 6.45 4.18
CA HIS A 132 -15.16 6.75 3.07
C HIS A 132 -15.62 5.48 2.33
N LEU A 133 -14.68 4.60 1.97
CA LEU A 133 -15.03 3.38 1.25
C LEU A 133 -15.85 2.41 2.13
N ALA A 134 -15.52 2.30 3.41
CA ALA A 134 -16.32 1.52 4.36
C ALA A 134 -17.76 2.06 4.48
N ASP A 135 -17.92 3.39 4.53
CA ASP A 135 -19.23 4.04 4.58
C ASP A 135 -20.04 3.86 3.28
N VAL A 136 -19.37 3.93 2.12
CA VAL A 136 -19.98 3.65 0.81
C VAL A 136 -20.55 2.23 0.77
N LEU A 137 -19.77 1.25 1.23
CA LEU A 137 -20.23 -0.15 1.29
C LEU A 137 -21.34 -0.36 2.32
N LYS A 138 -21.25 0.28 3.49
CA LYS A 138 -22.28 0.24 4.52
C LYS A 138 -23.62 0.78 4.01
N LYS A 139 -23.62 1.90 3.28
CA LYS A 139 -24.82 2.45 2.62
C LYS A 139 -25.43 1.51 1.60
N LYS A 140 -24.66 0.58 1.04
CA LYS A 140 -25.10 -0.48 0.14
C LYS A 140 -25.51 -1.78 0.87
N GLY A 141 -25.53 -1.79 2.21
CA GLY A 141 -25.90 -2.95 3.03
C GLY A 141 -24.79 -3.97 3.24
N TYR A 142 -23.54 -3.62 2.92
CA TYR A 142 -22.38 -4.49 3.15
C TYR A 142 -21.61 -4.07 4.39
N LYS A 143 -20.99 -5.04 5.06
CA LYS A 143 -20.06 -4.81 6.15
C LYS A 143 -18.66 -4.61 5.58
N ALA A 144 -17.91 -3.67 6.15
CA ALA A 144 -16.52 -3.46 5.79
C ALA A 144 -15.70 -3.00 6.99
N VAL A 145 -14.47 -3.46 7.09
CA VAL A 145 -13.50 -3.06 8.11
C VAL A 145 -12.21 -2.63 7.43
N ALA A 146 -11.66 -1.51 7.87
CA ALA A 146 -10.31 -1.07 7.53
C ALA A 146 -9.35 -1.55 8.64
N PRO A 147 -8.53 -2.60 8.42
CA PRO A 147 -7.69 -3.16 9.48
C PRO A 147 -6.75 -2.16 10.12
N MET A 148 -6.15 -1.25 9.32
CA MET A 148 -5.25 -0.20 9.82
C MET A 148 -5.94 0.87 10.67
N ASN A 149 -7.26 1.09 10.47
CA ASN A 149 -8.05 2.03 11.28
C ASN A 149 -8.73 1.33 12.48
N SER A 150 -8.64 -0.01 12.55
CA SER A 150 -9.25 -0.81 13.59
C SER A 150 -8.49 -0.68 14.93
N PRO A 151 -9.19 -0.72 16.08
CA PRO A 151 -8.54 -0.81 17.38
C PRO A 151 -7.76 -2.11 17.59
N HIS A 152 -7.92 -3.09 16.72
CA HIS A 152 -7.18 -4.36 16.77
C HIS A 152 -5.82 -4.29 16.08
N TRP A 153 -5.53 -3.24 15.33
CA TRP A 153 -4.22 -3.08 14.72
C TRP A 153 -3.14 -2.80 15.78
N ARG A 154 -2.06 -3.57 15.72
CA ARG A 154 -0.91 -3.43 16.62
C ARG A 154 0.37 -3.57 15.84
N ARG A 155 1.39 -2.81 16.24
CA ARG A 155 2.78 -3.04 15.84
C ARG A 155 3.40 -4.02 16.83
N LEU A 156 4.03 -5.07 16.33
CA LEU A 156 4.61 -6.16 17.13
C LEU A 156 5.99 -6.53 16.57
N ARG A 157 6.75 -7.29 17.33
CA ARG A 157 8.00 -7.92 16.87
C ARG A 157 7.75 -9.38 16.51
N SER A 158 8.26 -9.75 15.33
CA SER A 158 8.33 -11.12 14.87
C SER A 158 9.76 -11.65 15.05
N PRO A 159 9.94 -12.86 15.60
CA PRO A 159 11.26 -13.48 15.65
C PRO A 159 11.88 -13.70 14.25
N ARG A 160 11.05 -13.80 13.22
CA ARG A 160 11.48 -14.12 11.84
C ARG A 160 11.81 -12.90 11.01
N VAL A 161 11.03 -11.81 11.17
CA VAL A 161 11.09 -10.66 10.27
C VAL A 161 11.28 -9.32 10.99
N GLY A 162 11.59 -9.34 12.29
CA GLY A 162 11.75 -8.13 13.09
C GLY A 162 10.45 -7.35 13.25
N LEU A 163 10.48 -6.05 13.09
CA LEU A 163 9.32 -5.18 13.24
C LEU A 163 8.21 -5.54 12.23
N ALA A 164 7.02 -5.84 12.75
CA ALA A 164 5.86 -6.32 12.01
C ALA A 164 4.56 -5.70 12.55
N SER A 165 3.42 -6.18 12.09
CA SER A 165 2.10 -5.73 12.56
C SER A 165 1.06 -6.83 12.40
N THR A 166 -0.08 -6.66 13.08
CA THR A 166 -1.22 -7.58 12.98
C THR A 166 -1.91 -7.53 11.60
N TRP A 167 -1.68 -6.48 10.80
CA TRP A 167 -2.10 -6.36 9.41
C TRP A 167 -1.09 -5.56 8.61
N SER A 168 -0.70 -6.05 7.44
CA SER A 168 0.25 -5.38 6.54
C SER A 168 -0.42 -4.99 5.23
N GLU A 169 -0.56 -3.69 5.00
CA GLU A 169 -1.12 -3.15 3.77
C GLU A 169 -0.36 -3.61 2.51
N ARG A 170 0.98 -3.70 2.58
CA ARG A 170 1.79 -4.18 1.44
C ARG A 170 1.53 -5.64 1.08
N HIS A 171 1.27 -6.50 2.09
CA HIS A 171 0.93 -7.90 1.87
C HIS A 171 -0.50 -8.04 1.32
N ALA A 172 -1.44 -7.21 1.79
CA ALA A 172 -2.78 -7.12 1.21
C ALA A 172 -2.72 -6.68 -0.27
N ALA A 173 -1.93 -5.66 -0.60
CA ALA A 173 -1.75 -5.21 -1.98
C ALA A 173 -1.09 -6.27 -2.87
N TYR A 174 -0.12 -7.04 -2.34
CA TYR A 174 0.47 -8.16 -3.07
C TYR A 174 -0.57 -9.25 -3.34
N ALA A 175 -1.39 -9.62 -2.35
CA ALA A 175 -2.49 -10.58 -2.56
C ALA A 175 -3.48 -10.09 -3.62
N CYS A 176 -3.74 -8.77 -3.69
CA CYS A 176 -4.58 -8.13 -4.70
C CYS A 176 -3.89 -7.93 -6.07
N GLY A 177 -2.68 -8.47 -6.29
CA GLY A 177 -1.98 -8.43 -7.58
C GLY A 177 -1.41 -7.06 -7.95
N LEU A 178 -1.27 -6.12 -7.02
CA LEU A 178 -0.88 -4.74 -7.30
C LEU A 178 0.62 -4.52 -7.48
N GLY A 179 1.46 -5.47 -7.08
CA GLY A 179 2.91 -5.35 -7.23
C GLY A 179 3.69 -6.45 -6.52
N THR A 180 5.01 -6.35 -6.50
CA THR A 180 5.91 -7.31 -5.83
C THR A 180 6.94 -6.61 -4.97
N PHE A 181 7.54 -7.33 -4.01
CA PHE A 181 8.48 -6.76 -3.05
C PHE A 181 9.86 -6.51 -3.66
N GLY A 182 10.49 -5.42 -3.27
CA GLY A 182 11.88 -5.13 -3.60
C GLY A 182 12.84 -5.36 -2.43
N LEU A 183 14.13 -5.17 -2.67
CA LEU A 183 15.21 -5.36 -1.68
C LEU A 183 15.00 -4.55 -0.38
N SER A 184 14.31 -3.42 -0.44
CA SER A 184 13.97 -2.58 0.72
C SER A 184 12.62 -2.93 1.36
N ASP A 185 12.05 -4.10 1.13
CA ASP A 185 10.68 -4.50 1.51
C ASP A 185 9.57 -3.56 0.98
N GLY A 186 9.92 -2.60 0.12
CA GLY A 186 8.95 -1.75 -0.57
C GLY A 186 8.25 -2.52 -1.68
N LEU A 187 6.93 -2.35 -1.82
CA LEU A 187 6.18 -2.93 -2.93
C LEU A 187 6.43 -2.12 -4.21
N ILE A 188 6.82 -2.78 -5.29
CA ILE A 188 7.04 -2.18 -6.62
C ILE A 188 5.82 -2.50 -7.48
N THR A 189 5.09 -1.46 -7.85
CA THR A 189 3.83 -1.51 -8.60
C THR A 189 4.03 -0.94 -10.02
N PRO A 190 3.05 -1.03 -10.92
CA PRO A 190 3.08 -0.29 -12.20
C PRO A 190 3.26 1.23 -12.04
N LYS A 191 2.90 1.78 -10.90
CA LYS A 191 3.15 3.19 -10.51
C LYS A 191 4.37 3.35 -9.60
N GLY A 192 5.27 2.36 -9.57
CA GLY A 192 6.49 2.37 -8.76
C GLY A 192 6.29 2.08 -7.29
N LYS A 193 7.28 2.44 -6.48
CA LYS A 193 7.32 2.18 -5.03
C LYS A 193 7.23 3.45 -4.16
N ALA A 194 7.31 4.65 -4.74
CA ALA A 194 7.08 5.90 -4.03
C ALA A 194 5.58 6.13 -3.85
N MET A 195 4.98 5.52 -2.83
CA MET A 195 3.53 5.42 -2.69
C MET A 195 3.07 5.15 -1.25
N ARG A 196 1.76 5.22 -1.05
CA ARG A 196 1.04 4.70 0.11
C ARG A 196 0.13 3.56 -0.31
N VAL A 197 -0.18 2.70 0.64
CA VAL A 197 -1.10 1.58 0.44
C VAL A 197 -2.23 1.68 1.45
N GLY A 198 -3.43 1.33 1.02
CA GLY A 198 -4.57 1.15 1.90
C GLY A 198 -5.33 -0.11 1.55
N SER A 199 -6.10 -0.63 2.49
CA SER A 199 -6.98 -1.77 2.25
C SER A 199 -8.19 -1.78 3.19
N ILE A 200 -9.23 -2.49 2.75
CA ILE A 200 -10.38 -2.88 3.57
C ILE A 200 -10.74 -4.34 3.29
N VAL A 201 -11.42 -4.94 4.27
CA VAL A 201 -12.02 -6.28 4.16
C VAL A 201 -13.54 -6.12 4.21
N THR A 202 -14.26 -6.80 3.31
CA THR A 202 -15.72 -6.66 3.17
C THR A 202 -16.40 -8.01 2.89
N ASP A 203 -17.69 -8.13 3.24
CA ASP A 203 -18.55 -9.25 2.86
C ASP A 203 -19.23 -9.06 1.49
N LEU A 204 -18.86 -8.02 0.75
CA LEU A 204 -19.14 -7.93 -0.68
C LEU A 204 -18.23 -8.89 -1.44
N VAL A 205 -18.81 -9.82 -2.17
CA VAL A 205 -18.04 -10.76 -3.00
C VAL A 205 -17.62 -10.06 -4.28
N LEU A 206 -16.31 -10.02 -4.52
CA LEU A 206 -15.67 -9.36 -5.66
C LEU A 206 -14.82 -10.37 -6.44
N LYS A 207 -14.74 -10.20 -7.75
CA LYS A 207 -13.84 -10.99 -8.61
C LYS A 207 -12.39 -10.62 -8.30
N PRO A 208 -11.54 -11.57 -7.89
CA PRO A 208 -10.13 -11.29 -7.63
C PRO A 208 -9.39 -10.77 -8.86
N SER A 209 -8.51 -9.81 -8.65
CA SER A 209 -7.60 -9.33 -9.69
C SER A 209 -6.60 -10.41 -10.10
N ALA A 210 -6.24 -10.44 -11.38
CA ALA A 210 -5.25 -11.39 -11.89
C ALA A 210 -3.87 -11.16 -11.24
N LYS A 211 -3.24 -12.23 -10.76
CA LYS A 211 -1.84 -12.21 -10.31
C LYS A 211 -0.95 -12.26 -11.55
N LYS A 212 -0.32 -11.14 -11.87
CA LYS A 212 0.43 -10.95 -13.14
C LYS A 212 1.91 -11.31 -13.04
N TYR A 213 2.43 -11.48 -11.82
CA TYR A 213 3.87 -11.58 -11.59
C TYR A 213 4.27 -13.01 -11.22
N PRO A 214 5.39 -13.55 -11.78
CA PRO A 214 5.81 -14.95 -11.58
C PRO A 214 6.28 -15.23 -10.14
N THR A 215 6.85 -14.22 -9.46
CA THR A 215 7.34 -14.36 -8.08
C THR A 215 7.00 -13.11 -7.25
N HIS A 216 7.10 -13.26 -5.93
CA HIS A 216 6.86 -12.14 -5.01
C HIS A 216 7.92 -11.02 -5.07
N GLN A 217 8.99 -11.18 -5.83
CA GLN A 217 10.09 -10.23 -6.00
C GLN A 217 10.34 -9.84 -7.46
N ALA A 218 9.47 -10.25 -8.38
CA ALA A 218 9.67 -10.18 -9.81
C ALA A 218 9.91 -8.76 -10.37
N ASN A 219 9.42 -7.70 -9.70
CA ASN A 219 9.57 -6.31 -10.16
C ASN A 219 10.87 -5.64 -9.69
N CYS A 220 11.74 -6.34 -8.98
CA CYS A 220 12.99 -5.80 -8.45
C CYS A 220 14.22 -6.24 -9.27
N LEU A 221 14.95 -5.29 -9.84
CA LEU A 221 16.18 -5.58 -10.62
C LEU A 221 17.23 -6.36 -9.81
N TYR A 222 17.32 -6.12 -8.49
CA TYR A 222 18.23 -6.89 -7.65
C TYR A 222 17.90 -8.38 -7.64
N PHE A 223 16.62 -8.73 -7.51
CA PHE A 223 16.20 -10.13 -7.52
C PHE A 223 16.14 -10.70 -8.92
N PHE A 224 15.87 -9.88 -9.93
CA PHE A 224 15.80 -10.26 -11.32
C PHE A 224 17.18 -10.65 -11.88
N ASN A 225 18.19 -9.81 -11.73
CA ASN A 225 19.52 -10.01 -12.35
C ASN A 225 20.70 -9.48 -11.52
N LYS A 226 20.50 -9.15 -10.25
CA LYS A 226 21.53 -8.66 -9.32
C LYS A 226 22.18 -7.31 -9.68
N THR A 227 21.68 -6.58 -10.68
CA THR A 227 22.32 -5.35 -11.17
C THR A 227 22.03 -4.10 -10.36
N CYS A 228 21.03 -4.09 -9.48
CA CYS A 228 20.58 -2.88 -8.81
C CYS A 228 20.64 -2.95 -7.29
N LYS A 229 21.37 -2.02 -6.68
CA LYS A 229 21.38 -1.76 -5.24
C LYS A 229 21.09 -0.28 -4.91
N ALA A 230 20.43 0.45 -5.82
CA ALA A 230 20.19 1.90 -5.66
C ALA A 230 19.47 2.26 -4.35
N CYS A 231 18.53 1.44 -3.89
CA CYS A 231 17.84 1.69 -2.61
C CYS A 231 18.76 1.49 -1.39
N ALA A 232 19.76 0.61 -1.47
CA ALA A 232 20.79 0.46 -0.43
C ALA A 232 21.72 1.67 -0.42
N ALA A 233 22.25 2.08 -1.58
CA ALA A 233 23.09 3.27 -1.70
C ALA A 233 22.39 4.58 -1.26
N ARG A 234 21.05 4.61 -1.32
CA ARG A 234 20.23 5.74 -0.86
C ARG A 234 19.85 5.67 0.62
N CYS A 235 20.23 4.61 1.33
CA CYS A 235 19.85 4.42 2.73
C CYS A 235 20.87 5.06 3.68
N PRO A 236 20.55 6.18 4.35
CA PRO A 236 21.51 6.85 5.23
C PRO A 236 21.73 6.10 6.57
N ALA A 237 20.95 5.05 6.83
CA ALA A 237 21.06 4.21 8.02
C ALA A 237 21.75 2.87 7.74
N ASP A 238 22.21 2.62 6.51
CA ASP A 238 22.73 1.31 6.06
C ASP A 238 21.82 0.12 6.42
N ALA A 239 20.51 0.42 6.47
CA ALA A 239 19.48 -0.56 6.84
C ALA A 239 19.13 -1.51 5.68
N ILE A 240 19.60 -1.25 4.46
CA ILE A 240 19.33 -2.06 3.28
C ILE A 240 20.65 -2.58 2.74
N THR A 241 20.79 -3.90 2.74
CA THR A 241 21.99 -4.59 2.25
C THR A 241 21.61 -5.68 1.24
N ALA A 242 22.62 -6.35 0.69
CA ALA A 242 22.39 -7.53 -0.16
C ALA A 242 21.66 -8.69 0.58
N LYS A 243 21.75 -8.71 1.91
CA LYS A 243 21.07 -9.69 2.78
C LYS A 243 19.60 -9.35 3.04
N GLY A 244 19.15 -8.11 2.71
CA GLY A 244 17.78 -7.66 2.93
C GLY A 244 17.71 -6.32 3.66
N HIS A 245 16.59 -6.12 4.36
CA HIS A 245 16.23 -4.87 5.03
C HIS A 245 16.16 -5.06 6.56
N ASP A 246 17.06 -4.40 7.27
CA ASP A 246 17.03 -4.25 8.72
C ASP A 246 15.96 -3.22 9.12
N LYS A 247 14.83 -3.71 9.59
CA LYS A 247 13.68 -2.88 9.92
C LYS A 247 13.88 -2.06 11.18
N ASP A 248 14.73 -2.52 12.09
CA ASP A 248 15.00 -1.82 13.35
C ASP A 248 15.89 -0.60 13.11
N LYS A 249 16.98 -0.75 12.36
CA LYS A 249 17.79 0.37 11.91
C LYS A 249 16.98 1.38 11.10
N CYS A 250 16.14 0.90 10.19
CA CYS A 250 15.25 1.76 9.39
C CYS A 250 14.24 2.50 10.26
N PHE A 251 13.66 1.84 11.25
CA PHE A 251 12.70 2.45 12.16
C PHE A 251 13.37 3.51 13.03
N ASP A 252 14.48 3.18 13.66
CA ASP A 252 15.24 4.09 14.51
C ASP A 252 15.62 5.36 13.73
N TYR A 253 16.24 5.19 12.57
CA TYR A 253 16.58 6.32 11.73
C TYR A 253 15.37 7.17 11.35
N SER A 254 14.31 6.54 10.83
CA SER A 254 13.16 7.25 10.28
C SER A 254 12.32 8.00 11.30
N TYR A 255 12.24 7.49 12.53
CA TYR A 255 11.32 8.02 13.54
C TYR A 255 12.03 8.68 14.72
N ASN A 256 13.22 8.22 15.09
CA ASN A 256 14.01 8.83 16.16
C ASN A 256 14.97 9.87 15.59
N VAL A 257 15.94 9.50 14.75
CA VAL A 257 16.94 10.44 14.22
C VAL A 257 16.29 11.54 13.38
N VAL A 258 15.55 11.18 12.34
CA VAL A 258 14.85 12.15 11.49
C VAL A 258 13.76 12.89 12.28
N GLY A 259 13.05 12.17 13.16
CA GLY A 259 12.02 12.74 14.01
C GLY A 259 12.55 13.87 14.88
N SER A 260 13.61 13.64 15.62
CA SER A 260 14.24 14.66 16.49
C SER A 260 14.77 15.85 15.69
N ALA A 261 15.33 15.58 14.50
CA ALA A 261 15.94 16.63 13.67
C ALA A 261 14.91 17.49 12.92
N LYS A 262 13.76 16.95 12.51
CA LYS A 262 12.93 17.59 11.48
C LYS A 262 11.43 17.73 11.81
N LYS A 263 10.90 17.11 12.85
CA LYS A 263 9.46 17.22 13.18
C LYS A 263 9.03 18.66 13.43
N ALA A 264 9.74 19.36 14.31
CA ALA A 264 9.42 20.73 14.68
C ALA A 264 9.61 21.67 13.48
N GLU A 265 10.75 21.58 12.78
CA GLU A 265 11.07 22.38 11.60
C GLU A 265 10.03 22.24 10.49
N TYR A 266 9.53 21.01 10.26
CA TYR A 266 8.56 20.73 9.20
C TYR A 266 7.11 20.91 9.65
N GLY A 267 6.84 21.01 10.96
CA GLY A 267 5.48 21.12 11.51
C GLY A 267 4.67 19.83 11.28
N VAL A 268 5.29 18.66 11.51
CA VAL A 268 4.66 17.34 11.33
C VAL A 268 4.78 16.51 12.60
N SER A 269 3.83 15.59 12.79
CA SER A 269 3.88 14.61 13.88
C SER A 269 4.74 13.38 13.55
N ILE A 270 4.88 13.06 12.25
CA ILE A 270 5.66 11.93 11.75
C ILE A 270 6.41 12.35 10.49
N THR A 271 7.72 12.13 10.45
CA THR A 271 8.59 12.47 9.30
C THR A 271 8.69 11.34 8.27
N GLY A 272 8.96 10.09 8.73
CA GLY A 272 9.45 9.03 7.85
C GLY A 272 10.80 9.38 7.24
N CYS A 273 11.30 8.58 6.31
CA CYS A 273 12.54 8.87 5.57
C CYS A 273 12.29 8.80 4.05
N GLY A 274 11.98 7.61 3.50
CA GLY A 274 11.60 7.43 2.09
C GLY A 274 12.72 7.63 1.06
N LEU A 275 13.97 7.89 1.47
CA LEU A 275 15.09 8.08 0.54
C LEU A 275 15.32 6.85 -0.35
N CYS A 276 15.11 5.65 0.17
CA CYS A 276 15.17 4.41 -0.59
C CYS A 276 14.03 4.24 -1.60
N GLN A 277 13.04 5.13 -1.63
CA GLN A 277 11.89 5.07 -2.53
C GLN A 277 12.01 6.07 -3.68
N THR A 278 12.92 7.03 -3.61
CA THR A 278 13.13 8.09 -4.60
C THR A 278 14.55 8.05 -5.15
N LYS A 279 14.76 8.56 -6.39
CA LYS A 279 16.04 8.50 -7.13
C LYS A 279 16.52 7.04 -7.31
N VAL A 280 15.59 6.14 -7.57
CA VAL A 280 15.82 4.70 -7.81
C VAL A 280 15.04 4.24 -9.05
N PRO A 281 15.50 3.21 -9.80
CA PRO A 281 14.85 2.78 -11.05
C PRO A 281 13.37 2.39 -10.91
N CYS A 282 12.96 1.97 -9.71
CA CYS A 282 11.58 1.56 -9.40
C CYS A 282 10.77 2.64 -8.66
N GLU A 283 11.13 3.92 -8.76
CA GLU A 283 10.48 5.01 -8.04
C GLU A 283 9.00 5.18 -8.43
N PHE A 284 8.71 5.31 -9.73
CA PHE A 284 7.38 5.65 -10.25
C PHE A 284 6.86 4.67 -11.32
N GLU A 285 7.62 3.62 -11.61
CA GLU A 285 7.24 2.56 -12.53
C GLU A 285 7.94 1.24 -12.20
N ILE A 286 7.52 0.12 -12.78
CA ILE A 286 8.35 -1.09 -12.82
C ILE A 286 9.57 -0.77 -13.70
N PRO A 287 10.80 -1.15 -13.30
CA PRO A 287 11.99 -0.85 -14.10
C PRO A 287 11.86 -1.32 -15.56
N LYS A 288 12.24 -0.45 -16.50
CA LYS A 288 12.04 -0.66 -17.96
C LYS A 288 12.59 -1.99 -18.47
N LEU A 289 13.71 -2.47 -17.93
CA LEU A 289 14.28 -3.76 -18.30
C LEU A 289 13.31 -4.91 -17.98
N ILE A 290 12.69 -4.88 -16.79
CA ILE A 290 11.70 -5.88 -16.38
C ILE A 290 10.42 -5.77 -17.23
N GLN A 291 9.99 -4.54 -17.55
CA GLN A 291 8.82 -4.33 -18.42
C GLN A 291 9.05 -4.93 -19.81
N LYS A 292 10.27 -4.77 -20.38
CA LYS A 292 10.63 -5.38 -21.67
C LYS A 292 10.57 -6.91 -21.60
N GLU A 293 11.09 -7.48 -20.52
CA GLU A 293 11.08 -8.93 -20.33
C GLU A 293 9.64 -9.46 -20.16
N TYR A 294 8.78 -8.78 -19.44
CA TYR A 294 7.36 -9.17 -19.35
C TYR A 294 6.66 -9.17 -20.70
N LYS A 295 6.94 -8.16 -21.56
CA LYS A 295 6.39 -8.13 -22.92
C LYS A 295 6.90 -9.31 -23.77
N ARG A 296 8.15 -9.72 -23.58
CA ARG A 296 8.76 -10.88 -24.28
C ARG A 296 8.13 -12.21 -23.85
N ILE A 297 7.97 -12.41 -22.53
CA ILE A 297 7.47 -13.67 -21.95
C ILE A 297 5.93 -13.78 -22.09
N PHE A 298 5.22 -12.68 -22.01
CA PHE A 298 3.76 -12.63 -22.02
C PHE A 298 3.24 -11.68 -23.12
N PRO A 299 3.49 -11.98 -24.42
CA PRO A 299 3.16 -11.07 -25.53
C PRO A 299 1.65 -10.74 -25.63
N HIS A 300 0.78 -11.68 -25.19
CA HIS A 300 -0.68 -11.48 -25.19
C HIS A 300 -1.24 -10.93 -23.89
N ARG A 301 -0.45 -10.73 -22.86
CA ARG A 301 -0.82 -10.04 -21.62
C ARG A 301 -0.37 -8.58 -21.69
N ALA A 302 -1.08 -7.77 -22.49
CA ALA A 302 -0.93 -6.33 -22.38
C ALA A 302 -1.09 -5.97 -20.89
N LEU A 303 -0.03 -5.45 -20.28
CA LEU A 303 -0.15 -4.65 -19.07
C LEU A 303 -1.07 -3.53 -19.50
N ARG A 304 -2.38 -3.63 -19.18
CA ARG A 304 -3.33 -2.58 -19.57
C ARG A 304 -2.74 -1.28 -19.09
N ASP A 305 -2.31 -0.49 -20.06
CA ASP A 305 -1.84 0.87 -19.84
C ASP A 305 -3.03 1.64 -19.30
N HIS A 306 -3.02 1.96 -18.02
CA HIS A 306 -4.01 2.83 -17.38
C HIS A 306 -3.78 4.29 -17.82
N ARG A 307 -3.44 4.51 -19.10
CA ARG A 307 -3.15 5.84 -19.66
C ARG A 307 -4.36 6.49 -20.34
N GLU A 308 -5.54 5.90 -20.28
CA GLU A 308 -6.73 6.53 -20.86
C GLU A 308 -7.85 6.63 -19.83
N GLY A 309 -8.16 7.89 -19.45
CA GLY A 309 -9.32 8.29 -18.67
C GLY A 309 -9.06 9.54 -17.85
#